data_20f867c2f126eac2acd085893558ee52
#
_entry.id   20f867c2f126eac2acd085893558ee52
#
_cell.length_a   1.000
_cell.length_b   1.000
_cell.length_c   1.000
_cell.angle_alpha   90.00
_cell.angle_beta   90.00
_cell.angle_gamma   90.00
#
_symmetry.space_group_name_H-M   'P 1'
#
loop_
_entity.id
_entity.type
_entity.pdbx_description
1 polymer ?
#
loop_
_entity_poly.entity_id
_entity_poly.type
_entity_poly.pdbx_seq_one_letter_code
_entity_poly.pdbx_strand_id
1 'polypeptide(L)'
;LIHFIRFIRELKKESCKVIVQCSEEAISLIKNQKWIDKATTADEFPEHDFYVPIGSLMNVLKYNPNHHEQIFPYIEVHADKINNKVTDQLNIGCVFETDRNSNAHDDESIDPGLFENIFNEKHNVICLDKYITNETLPDYCSKHITYSNLQDLSIVISNLDLIITVDHLVAHLAGALNIDTILMLPCVPNWRWDMNFRDTSIWYKSFRVIRQHTPGDWTLVMSKLSKHVTGLKNG
;
A
#
# COMPACT_ATOMS: atom_id res chain seq x y z
N LEU A 1 4.71 -6.17 -8.19
CA LEU A 1 5.50 -7.01 -7.29
C LEU A 1 4.81 -7.19 -5.94
N ILE A 2 4.66 -6.18 -5.10
CA ILE A 2 4.24 -6.26 -3.70
C ILE A 2 2.91 -7.03 -3.51
N HIS A 3 1.91 -6.76 -4.33
CA HIS A 3 0.64 -7.47 -4.29
C HIS A 3 0.78 -8.99 -4.50
N PHE A 4 1.62 -9.42 -5.42
CA PHE A 4 1.74 -10.82 -5.84
C PHE A 4 2.78 -11.63 -5.06
N ILE A 5 3.70 -10.98 -4.36
CA ILE A 5 4.79 -11.66 -3.64
C ILE A 5 4.26 -12.60 -2.55
N ARG A 6 3.05 -12.37 -2.04
CA ARG A 6 2.34 -13.25 -1.10
C ARG A 6 2.24 -14.70 -1.59
N PHE A 7 2.12 -14.89 -2.89
CA PHE A 7 1.96 -16.21 -3.51
C PHE A 7 3.27 -17.01 -3.53
N ILE A 8 4.41 -16.36 -3.40
CA ILE A 8 5.72 -17.03 -3.38
C ILE A 8 5.85 -17.92 -2.13
N ARG A 9 5.21 -17.56 -1.02
CA ARG A 9 5.21 -18.41 0.19
C ARG A 9 4.65 -19.80 -0.07
N GLU A 10 3.70 -19.95 -0.99
CA GLU A 10 3.15 -21.26 -1.35
C GLU A 10 4.21 -22.13 -2.04
N LEU A 11 5.11 -21.56 -2.85
CA LEU A 11 6.20 -22.30 -3.49
C LEU A 11 7.18 -22.88 -2.47
N LYS A 12 7.36 -22.25 -1.30
CA LYS A 12 8.25 -22.76 -0.25
C LYS A 12 7.72 -24.05 0.40
N LYS A 13 6.42 -24.32 0.35
CA LYS A 13 5.83 -25.57 0.82
C LYS A 13 6.29 -26.76 -0.01
N GLU A 14 6.66 -26.53 -1.28
CA GLU A 14 7.16 -27.53 -2.22
C GLU A 14 8.69 -27.73 -2.15
N SER A 15 9.37 -27.18 -1.11
CA SER A 15 10.82 -27.25 -0.92
C SER A 15 11.65 -26.64 -2.07
N CYS A 16 11.06 -25.71 -2.82
CA CYS A 16 11.75 -25.00 -3.90
C CYS A 16 12.73 -23.98 -3.35
N LYS A 17 13.85 -23.77 -4.07
CA LYS A 17 14.66 -22.56 -3.94
C LYS A 17 14.01 -21.46 -4.76
N VAL A 18 13.76 -20.32 -4.13
CA VAL A 18 13.06 -19.21 -4.75
C VAL A 18 14.01 -18.05 -4.99
N ILE A 19 14.15 -17.69 -6.27
CA ILE A 19 14.87 -16.50 -6.71
C ILE A 19 13.85 -15.51 -7.23
N VAL A 20 13.90 -14.27 -6.75
CA VAL A 20 13.00 -13.20 -7.19
C VAL A 20 13.78 -12.15 -7.94
N GLN A 21 13.41 -11.93 -9.21
CA GLN A 21 13.92 -10.82 -9.99
C GLN A 21 12.99 -9.62 -9.81
N CYS A 22 13.53 -8.46 -9.43
CA CYS A 22 12.76 -7.26 -9.15
C CYS A 22 13.54 -5.98 -9.50
N SER A 23 12.89 -4.82 -9.37
CA SER A 23 13.54 -3.53 -9.56
C SER A 23 14.54 -3.22 -8.44
N GLU A 24 15.51 -2.33 -8.71
CA GLU A 24 16.48 -1.84 -7.74
C GLU A 24 15.79 -1.28 -6.47
N GLU A 25 14.70 -0.54 -6.65
CA GLU A 25 13.94 0.04 -5.54
C GLU A 25 13.37 -1.04 -4.58
N ALA A 26 13.10 -2.24 -5.10
CA ALA A 26 12.49 -3.32 -4.32
C ALA A 26 13.53 -4.29 -3.71
N ILE A 27 14.75 -4.33 -4.24
CA ILE A 27 15.74 -5.36 -3.94
C ILE A 27 16.03 -5.50 -2.45
N SER A 28 16.18 -4.37 -1.72
CA SER A 28 16.49 -4.36 -0.29
C SER A 28 15.36 -4.92 0.55
N LEU A 29 14.10 -4.61 0.21
CA LEU A 29 12.93 -5.15 0.89
C LEU A 29 12.78 -6.66 0.64
N ILE A 30 12.96 -7.08 -0.61
CA ILE A 30 12.72 -8.46 -1.03
C ILE A 30 13.77 -9.42 -0.48
N LYS A 31 15.06 -9.06 -0.54
CA LYS A 31 16.14 -9.91 -0.04
C LYS A 31 16.08 -10.15 1.48
N ASN A 32 15.40 -9.28 2.22
CA ASN A 32 15.26 -9.40 3.67
C ASN A 32 14.11 -10.34 4.09
N GLN A 33 13.34 -10.88 3.12
CA GLN A 33 12.27 -11.82 3.44
C GLN A 33 12.83 -13.25 3.59
N LYS A 34 12.63 -13.87 4.76
CA LYS A 34 13.17 -15.20 5.14
C LYS A 34 12.78 -16.33 4.20
N TRP A 35 11.72 -16.16 3.43
CA TRP A 35 11.18 -17.15 2.49
C TRP A 35 11.67 -16.93 1.04
N ILE A 36 12.60 -15.99 0.83
CA ILE A 36 13.29 -15.76 -0.45
C ILE A 36 14.75 -16.18 -0.29
N ASP A 37 15.24 -17.05 -1.18
CA ASP A 37 16.61 -17.53 -1.12
C ASP A 37 17.57 -16.56 -1.78
N LYS A 38 17.12 -15.88 -2.85
CA LYS A 38 17.91 -14.83 -3.53
C LYS A 38 16.97 -13.80 -4.17
N ALA A 39 17.33 -12.52 -4.08
CA ALA A 39 16.73 -11.44 -4.87
C ALA A 39 17.78 -10.90 -5.84
N THR A 40 17.36 -10.61 -7.08
CA THR A 40 18.24 -10.11 -8.16
C THR A 40 17.57 -8.99 -8.93
N THR A 41 18.37 -8.22 -9.66
CA THR A 41 17.89 -7.23 -10.64
C THR A 41 17.84 -7.82 -12.06
N ALA A 42 17.40 -7.03 -13.03
CA ALA A 42 17.31 -7.49 -14.43
C ALA A 42 18.67 -7.82 -15.05
N ASP A 43 19.76 -7.28 -14.51
CA ASP A 43 21.13 -7.48 -15.03
C ASP A 43 21.75 -8.82 -14.61
N GLU A 44 21.18 -9.47 -13.60
CA GLU A 44 21.58 -10.80 -13.15
C GLU A 44 20.58 -11.86 -13.62
N PHE A 45 21.10 -12.90 -14.30
CA PHE A 45 20.31 -14.06 -14.71
C PHE A 45 20.88 -15.34 -14.06
N PRO A 46 20.49 -15.64 -12.81
CA PRO A 46 20.97 -16.84 -12.12
C PRO A 46 20.42 -18.10 -12.78
N GLU A 47 21.17 -19.22 -12.68
CA GLU A 47 20.68 -20.52 -13.12
C GLU A 47 19.38 -20.90 -12.39
N HIS A 48 18.43 -21.45 -13.13
CA HIS A 48 17.12 -21.86 -12.63
C HIS A 48 16.53 -22.98 -13.47
N ASP A 49 15.71 -23.81 -12.87
CA ASP A 49 15.01 -24.90 -13.56
C ASP A 49 13.70 -24.41 -14.20
N PHE A 50 13.05 -23.46 -13.56
CA PHE A 50 11.73 -22.92 -13.99
C PHE A 50 11.69 -21.41 -13.81
N TYR A 51 11.00 -20.76 -14.71
CA TYR A 51 10.69 -19.34 -14.64
C TYR A 51 9.18 -19.11 -14.73
N VAL A 52 8.66 -18.21 -13.89
CA VAL A 52 7.27 -17.81 -13.94
C VAL A 52 7.13 -16.31 -13.67
N PRO A 53 6.42 -15.55 -14.53
CA PRO A 53 6.08 -14.17 -14.21
C PRO A 53 5.27 -14.11 -12.93
N ILE A 54 5.62 -13.20 -12.02
CA ILE A 54 5.00 -13.13 -10.68
C ILE A 54 3.47 -12.94 -10.75
N GLY A 55 2.96 -12.22 -11.74
CA GLY A 55 1.52 -12.05 -11.98
C GLY A 55 0.79 -13.34 -12.37
N SER A 56 1.52 -14.33 -12.89
CA SER A 56 0.95 -15.64 -13.29
C SER A 56 0.88 -16.63 -12.13
N LEU A 57 1.54 -16.36 -10.99
CA LEU A 57 1.58 -17.28 -9.85
C LEU A 57 0.19 -17.62 -9.32
N MET A 58 -0.71 -16.66 -9.26
CA MET A 58 -2.09 -16.89 -8.83
C MET A 58 -2.78 -17.99 -9.66
N ASN A 59 -2.57 -17.95 -10.98
CA ASN A 59 -3.14 -18.94 -11.89
C ASN A 59 -2.42 -20.31 -11.78
N VAL A 60 -1.09 -20.31 -11.75
CA VAL A 60 -0.27 -21.53 -11.61
C VAL A 60 -0.62 -22.27 -10.30
N LEU A 61 -0.77 -21.55 -9.21
CA LEU A 61 -1.13 -22.08 -7.90
C LEU A 61 -2.63 -22.35 -7.73
N LYS A 62 -3.45 -22.04 -8.75
CA LYS A 62 -4.93 -22.10 -8.67
C LYS A 62 -5.47 -21.39 -7.42
N TYR A 63 -4.84 -20.27 -7.08
CA TYR A 63 -5.17 -19.52 -5.88
C TYR A 63 -6.54 -18.84 -6.01
N ASN A 64 -7.37 -19.02 -4.96
CA ASN A 64 -8.65 -18.34 -4.84
C ASN A 64 -8.69 -17.60 -3.48
N PRO A 65 -8.78 -16.27 -3.46
CA PRO A 65 -8.76 -15.49 -2.22
C PRO A 65 -9.91 -15.81 -1.25
N ASN A 66 -11.01 -16.40 -1.74
CA ASN A 66 -12.14 -16.78 -0.91
C ASN A 66 -11.97 -18.14 -0.22
N HIS A 67 -11.01 -18.96 -0.66
CA HIS A 67 -10.82 -20.34 -0.18
C HIS A 67 -9.42 -20.58 0.42
N HIS A 68 -8.48 -19.67 0.20
CA HIS A 68 -7.13 -19.80 0.73
C HIS A 68 -6.96 -18.88 1.94
N GLU A 69 -6.38 -19.41 2.99
CA GLU A 69 -6.03 -18.63 4.15
C GLU A 69 -5.00 -17.55 3.77
N GLN A 70 -5.30 -16.31 4.13
CA GLN A 70 -4.41 -15.19 3.88
C GLN A 70 -3.63 -14.91 5.17
N ILE A 71 -2.31 -15.06 5.10
CA ILE A 71 -1.41 -14.80 6.22
C ILE A 71 -0.96 -13.32 6.17
N PHE A 72 -1.14 -12.60 7.26
CA PHE A 72 -0.70 -11.21 7.43
C PHE A 72 0.06 -11.02 8.74
N PRO A 73 1.07 -10.15 8.76
CA PRO A 73 1.72 -9.54 7.59
C PRO A 73 2.41 -10.60 6.72
N TYR A 74 2.50 -10.36 5.41
CA TYR A 74 3.26 -11.24 4.51
C TYR A 74 4.59 -10.62 4.04
N ILE A 75 4.85 -9.38 4.40
CA ILE A 75 6.17 -8.73 4.35
C ILE A 75 6.57 -8.41 5.78
N GLU A 76 7.78 -8.80 6.16
CA GLU A 76 8.37 -8.49 7.45
C GLU A 76 9.35 -7.33 7.29
N VAL A 77 9.26 -6.37 8.18
CA VAL A 77 10.20 -5.25 8.25
C VAL A 77 10.83 -5.24 9.64
N HIS A 78 12.14 -5.41 9.68
CA HIS A 78 12.92 -5.26 10.90
C HIS A 78 13.34 -3.80 10.99
N ALA A 79 12.53 -2.99 11.63
CA ALA A 79 12.86 -1.63 11.99
C ALA A 79 12.90 -1.52 13.51
N ASP A 80 13.93 -0.91 14.02
CA ASP A 80 13.81 -0.28 15.32
C ASP A 80 12.62 0.69 15.23
N LYS A 81 11.66 0.55 16.16
CA LYS A 81 10.54 1.49 16.19
C LYS A 81 11.14 2.89 16.21
N ILE A 82 10.89 3.64 15.15
CA ILE A 82 11.38 5.02 15.08
C ILE A 82 10.70 5.72 16.25
N ASN A 83 11.49 6.17 17.24
CA ASN A 83 11.02 6.89 18.45
C ASN A 83 10.32 8.24 18.14
N ASN A 84 9.94 8.47 16.90
CA ASN A 84 9.28 9.68 16.42
C ASN A 84 7.74 9.57 16.39
N LYS A 85 7.18 8.53 17.02
CA LYS A 85 5.72 8.47 17.17
C LYS A 85 5.32 9.59 18.13
N VAL A 86 4.56 10.55 17.64
CA VAL A 86 3.92 11.55 18.49
C VAL A 86 2.87 10.81 19.29
N THR A 87 3.10 10.64 20.59
CA THR A 87 2.39 9.68 21.45
C THR A 87 0.92 10.04 21.68
N ASP A 88 0.57 11.32 21.52
CA ASP A 88 -0.78 11.82 21.80
C ASP A 88 -1.60 12.11 20.54
N GLN A 89 -1.05 11.80 19.35
CA GLN A 89 -1.70 12.02 18.07
C GLN A 89 -1.77 10.72 17.26
N LEU A 90 -2.80 10.60 16.43
CA LEU A 90 -2.91 9.54 15.45
C LEU A 90 -1.97 9.88 14.27
N ASN A 91 -1.00 9.00 14.00
CA ASN A 91 -0.03 9.18 12.92
C ASN A 91 -0.61 8.62 11.62
N ILE A 92 -0.95 9.50 10.69
CA ILE A 92 -1.65 9.17 9.45
C ILE A 92 -0.73 9.42 8.26
N GLY A 93 -0.52 8.41 7.42
CA GLY A 93 0.15 8.56 6.13
C GLY A 93 -0.86 8.83 5.02
N CYS A 94 -0.63 9.86 4.21
CA CYS A 94 -1.52 10.21 3.11
C CYS A 94 -0.83 10.12 1.75
N VAL A 95 -1.57 9.60 0.73
CA VAL A 95 -1.22 9.66 -0.69
C VAL A 95 -2.45 10.09 -1.48
N PHE A 96 -2.30 11.12 -2.30
CA PHE A 96 -3.39 11.76 -3.05
C PHE A 96 -3.34 11.46 -4.54
N GLU A 97 -2.14 11.23 -5.10
CA GLU A 97 -1.91 11.02 -6.52
C GLU A 97 -1.62 9.54 -6.83
N THR A 98 -2.14 9.06 -7.94
CA THR A 98 -1.75 7.77 -8.52
C THR A 98 -0.40 7.90 -9.24
N ASP A 99 0.26 6.76 -9.52
CA ASP A 99 1.51 6.76 -10.28
C ASP A 99 1.29 7.34 -11.69
N ARG A 100 1.93 8.47 -12.01
CA ARG A 100 1.80 9.19 -13.30
C ARG A 100 2.23 8.34 -14.52
N ASN A 101 2.98 7.27 -14.29
CA ASN A 101 3.39 6.32 -15.33
C ASN A 101 2.36 5.20 -15.57
N SER A 102 1.33 5.10 -14.75
CA SER A 102 0.17 4.25 -15.03
C SER A 102 -0.68 4.92 -16.10
N ASN A 103 -1.36 4.13 -16.94
CA ASN A 103 -2.43 4.65 -17.81
C ASN A 103 -3.66 5.08 -16.96
N ALA A 104 -3.39 5.61 -15.76
CA ALA A 104 -4.37 6.10 -14.83
C ALA A 104 -5.08 7.29 -15.45
N HIS A 105 -6.39 7.29 -15.41
CA HIS A 105 -7.19 8.44 -15.79
C HIS A 105 -7.04 9.53 -14.71
N ASP A 106 -7.14 10.81 -15.10
CA ASP A 106 -7.08 11.95 -14.18
C ASP A 106 -8.07 11.83 -13.00
N ASP A 107 -9.12 11.02 -13.17
CA ASP A 107 -10.16 10.75 -12.17
C ASP A 107 -9.69 9.87 -10.99
N GLU A 108 -8.50 9.29 -11.04
CA GLU A 108 -7.97 8.38 -9.99
C GLU A 108 -7.19 9.13 -8.90
N SER A 109 -6.72 10.34 -9.18
CA SER A 109 -6.07 11.23 -8.21
C SER A 109 -7.09 12.14 -7.52
N ILE A 110 -6.77 12.61 -6.31
CA ILE A 110 -7.64 13.46 -5.50
C ILE A 110 -6.93 14.76 -5.20
N ASP A 111 -7.61 15.89 -5.40
CA ASP A 111 -7.10 17.19 -5.01
C ASP A 111 -6.83 17.23 -3.49
N PRO A 112 -5.57 17.46 -3.05
CA PRO A 112 -5.25 17.57 -1.62
C PRO A 112 -6.08 18.63 -0.87
N GLY A 113 -6.55 19.67 -1.53
CA GLY A 113 -7.42 20.71 -0.93
C GLY A 113 -8.73 20.14 -0.36
N LEU A 114 -9.23 19.02 -0.88
CA LEU A 114 -10.45 18.39 -0.35
C LEU A 114 -10.30 17.82 1.07
N PHE A 115 -9.07 17.71 1.58
CA PHE A 115 -8.78 17.15 2.91
C PHE A 115 -8.67 18.21 4.01
N GLU A 116 -8.68 19.51 3.72
CA GLU A 116 -8.44 20.60 4.66
C GLU A 116 -9.28 20.51 5.95
N ASN A 117 -10.52 20.07 5.85
CA ASN A 117 -11.45 20.00 6.98
C ASN A 117 -11.60 18.58 7.57
N ILE A 118 -10.75 17.63 7.19
CA ILE A 118 -10.80 16.24 7.67
C ILE A 118 -9.92 16.07 8.92
N PHE A 119 -8.77 16.73 8.93
CA PHE A 119 -7.79 16.60 9.99
C PHE A 119 -7.89 17.72 11.02
N ASN A 120 -7.42 17.45 12.23
CA ASN A 120 -7.38 18.39 13.34
C ASN A 120 -6.11 18.15 14.20
N GLU A 121 -5.98 18.86 15.33
CA GLU A 121 -4.82 18.82 16.23
C GLU A 121 -4.52 17.43 16.82
N LYS A 122 -5.44 16.47 16.74
CA LYS A 122 -5.24 15.08 17.19
C LYS A 122 -4.57 14.20 16.13
N HIS A 123 -4.35 14.73 14.94
CA HIS A 123 -3.80 14.01 13.81
C HIS A 123 -2.41 14.56 13.46
N ASN A 124 -1.43 13.67 13.39
CA ASN A 124 -0.13 13.94 12.83
C ASN A 124 -0.10 13.38 11.39
N VAL A 125 -0.39 14.25 10.42
CA VAL A 125 -0.54 13.86 9.02
C VAL A 125 0.80 13.94 8.30
N ILE A 126 1.21 12.84 7.68
CA ILE A 126 2.48 12.68 6.97
C ILE A 126 2.19 12.42 5.50
N CYS A 127 2.68 13.29 4.63
CA CYS A 127 2.57 13.10 3.19
C CYS A 127 3.61 12.08 2.71
N LEU A 128 3.15 11.03 2.03
CA LEU A 128 3.97 9.97 1.41
C LEU A 128 3.93 10.05 -0.11
N ASP A 129 3.32 11.09 -0.65
CA ASP A 129 3.16 11.27 -2.08
C ASP A 129 4.48 11.67 -2.73
N LYS A 130 4.90 10.96 -3.77
CA LYS A 130 6.18 11.16 -4.45
C LYS A 130 6.26 12.50 -5.20
N TYR A 131 5.12 13.05 -5.59
CA TYR A 131 5.03 14.22 -6.47
C TYR A 131 4.78 15.54 -5.72
N ILE A 132 4.45 15.46 -4.44
CA ILE A 132 4.36 16.63 -3.56
C ILE A 132 5.77 17.03 -3.12
N THR A 133 6.03 18.32 -3.07
CA THR A 133 7.27 18.90 -2.55
C THR A 133 6.97 19.69 -1.28
N ASN A 134 8.01 20.14 -0.58
CA ASN A 134 7.81 21.00 0.58
C ASN A 134 7.11 22.33 0.26
N GLU A 135 7.20 22.79 -1.00
CA GLU A 135 6.54 24.03 -1.45
C GLU A 135 5.06 23.84 -1.76
N THR A 136 4.66 22.61 -2.11
CA THR A 136 3.27 22.24 -2.45
C THR A 136 2.62 21.39 -1.36
N LEU A 137 3.29 21.22 -0.22
CA LEU A 137 2.80 20.44 0.92
C LEU A 137 1.55 21.14 1.51
N PRO A 138 0.42 20.43 1.62
CA PRO A 138 -0.77 21.00 2.27
C PRO A 138 -0.51 21.38 3.73
N ASP A 139 -1.10 22.48 4.20
CA ASP A 139 -0.90 23.04 5.54
C ASP A 139 -1.27 22.08 6.67
N TYR A 140 -2.20 21.15 6.44
CA TYR A 140 -2.58 20.12 7.40
C TYR A 140 -1.56 18.97 7.52
N CYS A 141 -0.59 18.87 6.62
CA CYS A 141 0.50 17.91 6.70
C CYS A 141 1.64 18.45 7.56
N SER A 142 2.05 17.66 8.54
CA SER A 142 3.17 18.02 9.43
C SER A 142 4.54 17.92 8.75
N LYS A 143 4.65 17.01 7.78
CA LYS A 143 5.87 16.79 6.98
C LYS A 143 5.60 16.00 5.71
N HIS A 144 6.53 16.08 4.77
CA HIS A 144 6.65 15.23 3.61
C HIS A 144 7.82 14.25 3.81
N ILE A 145 7.62 12.98 3.49
CA ILE A 145 8.68 11.97 3.52
C ILE A 145 8.98 11.50 2.10
N THR A 146 10.21 11.73 1.68
CA THR A 146 10.78 11.13 0.46
C THR A 146 11.44 9.80 0.81
N TYR A 147 11.41 8.85 -0.10
CA TYR A 147 12.05 7.55 0.03
C TYR A 147 12.80 7.17 -1.24
N SER A 148 13.92 6.49 -1.08
CA SER A 148 14.76 6.04 -2.20
C SER A 148 14.51 4.59 -2.60
N ASN A 149 13.95 3.79 -1.69
CA ASN A 149 13.65 2.38 -1.90
C ASN A 149 12.46 1.91 -1.07
N LEU A 150 11.96 0.72 -1.38
CA LEU A 150 10.75 0.18 -0.72
C LEU A 150 11.00 -0.28 0.71
N GLN A 151 12.22 -0.59 1.09
CA GLN A 151 12.57 -0.93 2.48
C GLN A 151 12.34 0.29 3.39
N ASP A 152 12.88 1.46 3.01
CA ASP A 152 12.73 2.70 3.78
C ASP A 152 11.26 3.10 3.89
N LEU A 153 10.52 3.05 2.78
CA LEU A 153 9.08 3.33 2.77
C LEU A 153 8.32 2.36 3.68
N SER A 154 8.67 1.07 3.66
CA SER A 154 8.03 0.06 4.51
C SER A 154 8.28 0.31 6.00
N ILE A 155 9.47 0.78 6.35
CA ILE A 155 9.81 1.19 7.72
C ILE A 155 8.93 2.37 8.15
N VAL A 156 8.79 3.38 7.30
CA VAL A 156 7.92 4.53 7.59
C VAL A 156 6.47 4.05 7.80
N ILE A 157 5.91 3.28 6.86
CA ILE A 157 4.53 2.80 6.93
C ILE A 157 4.31 1.96 8.20
N SER A 158 5.26 1.12 8.60
CA SER A 158 5.14 0.26 9.80
C SER A 158 5.05 1.05 11.13
N ASN A 159 5.39 2.32 11.12
CA ASN A 159 5.31 3.22 12.27
C ASN A 159 4.06 4.12 12.25
N LEU A 160 3.18 3.98 11.27
CA LEU A 160 1.93 4.73 11.17
C LEU A 160 0.77 3.95 11.76
N ASP A 161 -0.24 4.67 12.23
CA ASP A 161 -1.45 4.07 12.80
C ASP A 161 -2.51 3.85 11.72
N LEU A 162 -2.51 4.70 10.69
CA LEU A 162 -3.47 4.67 9.58
C LEU A 162 -2.81 5.13 8.29
N ILE A 163 -3.20 4.51 7.18
CA ILE A 163 -2.90 4.99 5.83
C ILE A 163 -4.20 5.44 5.16
N ILE A 164 -4.19 6.61 4.53
CA ILE A 164 -5.26 7.13 3.67
C ILE A 164 -4.67 7.30 2.28
N THR A 165 -5.14 6.55 1.30
CA THR A 165 -4.48 6.48 -0.01
C THR A 165 -5.46 6.21 -1.14
N VAL A 166 -5.10 6.62 -2.34
CA VAL A 166 -5.67 6.15 -3.61
C VAL A 166 -5.03 4.81 -4.03
N ASP A 167 -5.39 4.24 -5.20
CA ASP A 167 -4.70 3.05 -5.74
C ASP A 167 -3.24 3.40 -6.08
N HIS A 168 -2.36 3.12 -5.15
CA HIS A 168 -0.95 3.45 -5.20
C HIS A 168 -0.11 2.32 -4.58
N LEU A 169 1.21 2.31 -4.85
CA LEU A 169 2.15 1.37 -4.24
C LEU A 169 2.06 1.33 -2.70
N VAL A 170 1.84 2.49 -2.06
CA VAL A 170 1.68 2.61 -0.60
C VAL A 170 0.51 1.75 -0.10
N ALA A 171 -0.61 1.69 -0.84
CA ALA A 171 -1.72 0.80 -0.49
C ALA A 171 -1.26 -0.67 -0.38
N HIS A 172 -0.52 -1.14 -1.39
CA HIS A 172 -0.05 -2.52 -1.39
C HIS A 172 0.97 -2.82 -0.29
N LEU A 173 1.86 -1.87 0.03
CA LEU A 173 2.80 -2.00 1.15
C LEU A 173 2.07 -2.01 2.50
N ALA A 174 1.14 -1.08 2.71
CA ALA A 174 0.34 -1.02 3.93
C ALA A 174 -0.44 -2.33 4.15
N GLY A 175 -1.07 -2.85 3.10
CA GLY A 175 -1.76 -4.14 3.15
C GLY A 175 -0.82 -5.32 3.42
N ALA A 176 0.39 -5.33 2.84
CA ALA A 176 1.40 -6.36 3.07
C ALA A 176 1.90 -6.37 4.52
N LEU A 177 1.98 -5.19 5.15
CA LEU A 177 2.38 -4.97 6.53
C LEU A 177 1.21 -5.09 7.52
N ASN A 178 -0.02 -5.25 7.02
CA ASN A 178 -1.25 -5.30 7.81
C ASN A 178 -1.53 -4.02 8.61
N ILE A 179 -1.24 -2.86 8.03
CA ILE A 179 -1.54 -1.55 8.59
C ILE A 179 -2.98 -1.16 8.20
N ASP A 180 -3.72 -0.59 9.15
CA ASP A 180 -5.07 -0.09 8.89
C ASP A 180 -5.04 0.95 7.77
N THR A 181 -5.92 0.76 6.78
CA THR A 181 -5.88 1.57 5.57
C THR A 181 -7.28 1.94 5.10
N ILE A 182 -7.48 3.21 4.79
CA ILE A 182 -8.63 3.69 4.03
C ILE A 182 -8.18 3.88 2.59
N LEU A 183 -8.72 3.04 1.71
CA LEU A 183 -8.45 3.08 0.28
C LEU A 183 -9.58 3.81 -0.43
N MET A 184 -9.27 4.89 -1.11
CA MET A 184 -10.19 5.68 -1.91
C MET A 184 -10.05 5.29 -3.38
N LEU A 185 -11.15 4.89 -4.00
CA LEU A 185 -11.15 4.38 -5.36
C LEU A 185 -12.06 5.19 -6.28
N PRO A 186 -11.70 5.30 -7.56
CA PRO A 186 -12.58 5.85 -8.60
C PRO A 186 -13.81 4.96 -8.81
N CYS A 187 -14.77 5.44 -9.58
CA CYS A 187 -15.99 4.70 -9.93
C CYS A 187 -15.65 3.37 -10.62
N VAL A 188 -14.67 3.38 -11.52
CA VAL A 188 -14.13 2.21 -12.23
C VAL A 188 -12.69 1.99 -11.80
N PRO A 189 -12.43 1.21 -10.75
CA PRO A 189 -11.09 0.97 -10.25
C PRO A 189 -10.36 -0.11 -11.06
N ASN A 190 -9.09 -0.29 -10.80
CA ASN A 190 -8.33 -1.41 -11.31
C ASN A 190 -8.97 -2.76 -10.88
N TRP A 191 -8.88 -3.78 -11.73
CA TRP A 191 -9.45 -5.13 -11.52
C TRP A 191 -9.10 -5.74 -10.15
N ARG A 192 -7.97 -5.36 -9.55
CA ARG A 192 -7.54 -5.85 -8.23
C ARG A 192 -8.51 -5.48 -7.11
N TRP A 193 -9.27 -4.40 -7.27
CA TRP A 193 -10.09 -3.85 -6.20
C TRP A 193 -11.55 -4.29 -6.22
N ASP A 194 -11.89 -5.31 -7.00
CA ASP A 194 -13.25 -5.85 -7.16
C ASP A 194 -14.28 -4.81 -7.65
N MET A 195 -15.21 -5.24 -8.44
CA MET A 195 -16.29 -4.39 -8.99
C MET A 195 -17.57 -4.38 -8.14
N ASN A 196 -17.63 -5.13 -7.04
CA ASN A 196 -18.84 -5.35 -6.28
C ASN A 196 -19.20 -4.25 -5.25
N PHE A 197 -18.60 -3.08 -5.32
CA PHE A 197 -18.86 -1.94 -4.41
C PHE A 197 -18.82 -2.30 -2.92
N ARG A 198 -17.99 -3.26 -2.53
CA ARG A 198 -17.76 -3.60 -1.13
C ARG A 198 -16.97 -2.50 -0.45
N ASP A 199 -17.21 -2.29 0.83
CA ASP A 199 -16.44 -1.39 1.70
C ASP A 199 -15.21 -2.08 2.33
N THR A 200 -14.90 -3.32 1.91
CA THR A 200 -13.77 -4.13 2.34
C THR A 200 -13.00 -4.66 1.13
N SER A 201 -11.71 -4.95 1.31
CA SER A 201 -10.89 -5.57 0.29
C SER A 201 -10.90 -7.11 0.42
N ILE A 202 -10.96 -7.81 -0.73
CA ILE A 202 -10.76 -9.28 -0.76
C ILE A 202 -9.30 -9.67 -0.53
N TRP A 203 -8.37 -8.71 -0.68
CA TRP A 203 -6.93 -8.94 -0.58
C TRP A 203 -6.31 -8.53 0.75
N TYR A 204 -6.90 -7.57 1.46
CA TYR A 204 -6.33 -6.95 2.65
C TYR A 204 -7.37 -6.78 3.73
N LYS A 205 -7.27 -7.55 4.81
CA LYS A 205 -8.25 -7.53 5.91
C LYS A 205 -8.27 -6.21 6.68
N SER A 206 -7.13 -5.50 6.70
CA SER A 206 -6.97 -4.20 7.34
C SER A 206 -7.54 -3.03 6.52
N PHE A 207 -8.14 -3.30 5.35
CA PHE A 207 -8.62 -2.24 4.47
C PHE A 207 -10.10 -1.93 4.64
N ARG A 208 -10.38 -0.64 4.71
CA ARG A 208 -11.68 -0.07 4.41
C ARG A 208 -11.62 0.59 3.04
N VAL A 209 -12.58 0.28 2.18
CA VAL A 209 -12.65 0.80 0.81
C VAL A 209 -13.79 1.80 0.72
N ILE A 210 -13.50 2.99 0.20
CA ILE A 210 -14.50 4.01 -0.11
C ILE A 210 -14.38 4.31 -1.61
N ARG A 211 -15.50 4.23 -2.34
CA ARG A 211 -15.51 4.35 -3.78
C ARG A 211 -16.42 5.47 -4.26
N GLN A 212 -15.99 6.16 -5.34
CA GLN A 212 -16.86 7.05 -6.09
C GLN A 212 -18.10 6.32 -6.63
N HIS A 213 -19.22 6.99 -6.64
CA HIS A 213 -20.45 6.52 -7.31
C HIS A 213 -20.60 7.14 -8.70
N THR A 214 -20.07 8.32 -8.89
CA THR A 214 -20.06 9.06 -10.15
C THR A 214 -18.60 9.38 -10.51
N PRO A 215 -18.17 9.13 -11.77
CA PRO A 215 -16.80 9.44 -12.17
C PRO A 215 -16.43 10.91 -11.89
N GLY A 216 -15.26 11.12 -11.29
CA GLY A 216 -14.73 12.44 -10.93
C GLY A 216 -15.38 13.12 -9.70
N ASP A 217 -16.47 12.57 -9.15
CA ASP A 217 -17.12 13.12 -7.96
C ASP A 217 -16.61 12.46 -6.66
N TRP A 218 -15.72 13.16 -5.98
CA TRP A 218 -15.16 12.74 -4.69
C TRP A 218 -15.98 13.17 -3.46
N THR A 219 -17.07 13.93 -3.62
CA THR A 219 -17.85 14.52 -2.52
C THR A 219 -18.31 13.48 -1.50
N LEU A 220 -18.90 12.38 -1.98
CA LEU A 220 -19.38 11.30 -1.10
C LEU A 220 -18.21 10.57 -0.43
N VAL A 221 -17.09 10.39 -1.15
CA VAL A 221 -15.87 9.74 -0.61
C VAL A 221 -15.32 10.58 0.54
N MET A 222 -15.18 11.90 0.36
CA MET A 222 -14.70 12.81 1.40
C MET A 222 -15.63 12.86 2.62
N SER A 223 -16.96 12.86 2.40
CA SER A 223 -17.93 12.79 3.49
C SER A 223 -17.81 11.51 4.33
N LYS A 224 -17.63 10.36 3.68
CA LYS A 224 -17.41 9.08 4.37
C LYS A 224 -16.05 9.05 5.07
N LEU A 225 -15.00 9.55 4.44
CA LEU A 225 -13.65 9.64 5.01
C LEU A 225 -13.67 10.48 6.29
N SER A 226 -14.26 11.68 6.26
CA SER A 226 -14.38 12.57 7.41
C SER A 226 -15.06 11.89 8.59
N LYS A 227 -16.17 11.17 8.37
CA LYS A 227 -16.86 10.41 9.42
C LYS A 227 -15.99 9.31 10.03
N HIS A 228 -15.16 8.65 9.22
CA HIS A 228 -14.26 7.62 9.73
C HIS A 228 -13.15 8.22 10.56
N VAL A 229 -12.46 9.24 10.06
CA VAL A 229 -11.34 9.89 10.74
C VAL A 229 -11.80 10.51 12.08
N THR A 230 -12.94 11.20 12.10
CA THR A 230 -13.50 11.78 13.34
C THR A 230 -13.99 10.72 14.33
N GLY A 231 -14.36 9.54 13.87
CA GLY A 231 -14.78 8.42 14.71
C GLY A 231 -13.64 7.61 15.32
N LEU A 232 -12.41 7.80 14.86
CA LEU A 232 -11.25 7.13 15.42
C LEU A 232 -10.92 7.74 16.78
N LYS A 233 -11.08 6.94 17.84
CA LYS A 233 -10.58 7.29 19.17
C LYS A 233 -9.08 7.04 19.17
N ASN A 234 -8.33 7.97 19.77
CA ASN A 234 -6.94 7.73 20.13
C ASN A 234 -6.91 6.45 20.98
N GLY A 235 -6.26 5.40 20.46
CA GLY A 235 -6.13 4.11 21.14
C GLY A 235 -5.19 4.17 22.34
#